data_c605979593810c2b70f40d5689742c13
#
_entry.id   c605979593810c2b70f40d5689742c13
#
_cell.length_a   1.000
_cell.length_b   1.000
_cell.length_c   1.000
_cell.angle_alpha   90.00
_cell.angle_beta   90.00
_cell.angle_gamma   90.00
#
_symmetry.space_group_name_H-M   'P 1'
#
loop_
_entity.id
_entity.type
_entity.pdbx_description
1 polymer ?
#
loop_
_entity_poly.entity_id
_entity_poly.type
_entity_poly.pdbx_seq_one_letter_code
_entity_poly.pdbx_strand_id
1 'polypeptide(L)'
;MKFVYLNDSPLRVSPQGVLGIFAKSMTGLAEYAKRWPGEVIVSSLEPPLPAAIDDPQFKWADDPLARELRFIDRVDVGRISELGADLVMHSVVGPLSETLLGNDFRVILTDDWSPEVRLEVGLVTNRGLADRVRIRLGAARRTRRLDGLAARADGFQCNGHSAAEHYATVNESTHMFFDHRMHADDVRAAGQRSFWDGTRPLRIAYSGRLTEIKGVNLIPPFMTELDRANIDYDFTIVGAGNLEQQLRREVPSNVQFAGYMDFEQSWKSFARTQVDLMFLPHIQGDSASTYFESMGSGVPVLGFQNRTLSPLLAAGGGGWAVDNGDVVAAAEVVTRLAADPTQLEVQARRGLTFMQGFPFEGVFDGRVRHLVDVARR
;
A
#
# COMPACT_ATOMS: atom_id res chain seq x y z
N MET A 1 29.45 -0.28 -2.05
CA MET A 1 28.61 0.31 -0.98
C MET A 1 27.71 -0.78 -0.38
N LYS A 2 27.50 -0.77 0.94
CA LYS A 2 26.62 -1.73 1.61
C LYS A 2 25.38 -1.06 2.13
N PHE A 3 24.23 -1.53 1.67
CA PHE A 3 22.91 -1.07 2.09
C PHE A 3 22.27 -2.12 2.98
N VAL A 4 21.90 -1.76 4.22
CA VAL A 4 21.19 -2.61 5.16
C VAL A 4 19.72 -2.19 5.22
N TYR A 5 18.85 -3.07 4.77
CA TYR A 5 17.40 -2.93 4.94
C TYR A 5 16.98 -3.65 6.22
N LEU A 6 16.45 -2.90 7.18
CA LEU A 6 15.93 -3.45 8.43
C LEU A 6 14.41 -3.57 8.34
N ASN A 7 13.95 -4.81 8.30
CA ASN A 7 12.53 -5.09 8.30
C ASN A 7 11.90 -4.74 9.66
N ASP A 8 10.73 -4.11 9.63
CA ASP A 8 10.02 -3.66 10.85
C ASP A 8 9.53 -4.81 11.73
N SER A 9 9.26 -5.95 11.10
CA SER A 9 8.87 -7.19 11.77
C SER A 9 10.01 -8.19 11.72
N PRO A 10 10.08 -9.14 12.67
CA PRO A 10 11.04 -10.23 12.60
C PRO A 10 10.99 -10.95 11.25
N LEU A 11 12.14 -11.31 10.70
CA LEU A 11 12.21 -12.22 9.55
C LEU A 11 11.53 -13.55 9.90
N ARG A 12 11.25 -14.35 8.91
CA ARG A 12 10.76 -15.71 9.11
C ARG A 12 11.92 -16.69 8.96
N VAL A 13 11.80 -17.85 9.61
CA VAL A 13 12.73 -18.95 9.45
C VAL A 13 11.96 -20.24 9.20
N SER A 14 12.32 -20.93 8.11
CA SER A 14 11.73 -22.22 7.77
C SER A 14 12.24 -23.33 8.71
N PRO A 15 11.59 -24.51 8.76
CA PRO A 15 12.11 -25.67 9.48
C PRO A 15 13.52 -26.12 9.06
N GLN A 16 13.96 -25.75 7.84
CA GLN A 16 15.29 -26.02 7.30
C GLN A 16 16.31 -24.92 7.62
N GLY A 17 15.90 -23.88 8.36
CA GLY A 17 16.77 -22.75 8.72
C GLY A 17 16.91 -21.67 7.65
N VAL A 18 16.11 -21.72 6.57
CA VAL A 18 16.14 -20.70 5.52
C VAL A 18 15.38 -19.46 5.98
N LEU A 19 16.00 -18.28 5.86
CA LEU A 19 15.35 -17.01 6.21
C LEU A 19 14.37 -16.58 5.12
N GLY A 20 13.31 -15.88 5.52
CA GLY A 20 12.27 -15.39 4.61
C GLY A 20 11.64 -14.08 5.04
N ILE A 21 10.95 -13.47 4.10
CA ILE A 21 10.24 -12.19 4.29
C ILE A 21 8.92 -12.21 3.50
N PHE A 22 8.00 -11.31 3.79
CA PHE A 22 6.76 -11.19 3.03
C PHE A 22 7.04 -11.07 1.52
N ALA A 23 6.24 -11.78 0.70
CA ALA A 23 6.41 -11.85 -0.76
C ALA A 23 6.44 -10.45 -1.42
N LYS A 24 5.57 -9.53 -0.99
CA LYS A 24 5.57 -8.14 -1.47
C LYS A 24 6.89 -7.42 -1.14
N SER A 25 7.41 -7.61 0.07
CA SER A 25 8.69 -7.00 0.48
C SER A 25 9.85 -7.58 -0.32
N MET A 26 9.85 -8.89 -0.58
CA MET A 26 10.87 -9.54 -1.42
C MET A 26 10.93 -8.94 -2.81
N THR A 27 9.78 -8.72 -3.46
CA THR A 27 9.70 -8.09 -4.78
C THR A 27 10.34 -6.69 -4.78
N GLY A 28 10.04 -5.87 -3.76
CA GLY A 28 10.66 -4.56 -3.61
C GLY A 28 12.16 -4.60 -3.35
N LEU A 29 12.60 -5.53 -2.49
CA LEU A 29 14.03 -5.72 -2.18
C LEU A 29 14.84 -6.17 -3.39
N ALA A 30 14.29 -7.03 -4.24
CA ALA A 30 14.91 -7.41 -5.50
C ALA A 30 15.12 -6.19 -6.42
N GLU A 31 14.19 -5.24 -6.44
CA GLU A 31 14.35 -4.00 -7.21
C GLU A 31 15.43 -3.07 -6.64
N TYR A 32 15.59 -3.04 -5.30
CA TYR A 32 16.74 -2.35 -4.71
C TYR A 32 18.06 -3.01 -5.11
N ALA A 33 18.17 -4.35 -5.02
CA ALA A 33 19.39 -5.06 -5.36
C ALA A 33 19.82 -4.85 -6.81
N LYS A 34 18.89 -4.88 -7.75
CA LYS A 34 19.16 -4.59 -9.19
C LYS A 34 19.75 -3.21 -9.47
N ARG A 35 19.52 -2.23 -8.60
CA ARG A 35 19.85 -0.80 -8.83
C ARG A 35 20.90 -0.27 -7.89
N TRP A 36 21.04 -0.86 -6.73
CA TRP A 36 22.01 -0.43 -5.73
C TRP A 36 23.44 -0.76 -6.18
N PRO A 37 24.41 0.18 -6.14
CA PRO A 37 25.76 -0.09 -6.59
C PRO A 37 26.59 -0.82 -5.53
N GLY A 38 26.18 -2.02 -5.14
CA GLY A 38 26.88 -2.81 -4.14
C GLY A 38 26.03 -3.90 -3.49
N GLU A 39 26.34 -4.24 -2.26
CA GLU A 39 25.65 -5.30 -1.52
C GLU A 39 24.38 -4.79 -0.84
N VAL A 40 23.29 -5.53 -0.96
CA VAL A 40 22.04 -5.29 -0.21
C VAL A 40 21.86 -6.39 0.83
N ILE A 41 21.84 -5.98 2.08
CA ILE A 41 21.69 -6.86 3.25
C ILE A 41 20.28 -6.69 3.81
N VAL A 42 19.58 -7.80 4.02
CA VAL A 42 18.23 -7.84 4.60
C VAL A 42 18.31 -8.46 5.97
N SER A 43 17.81 -7.75 6.99
CA SER A 43 17.82 -8.23 8.37
C SER A 43 16.65 -7.65 9.16
N SER A 44 16.57 -7.98 10.44
CA SER A 44 15.66 -7.38 11.42
C SER A 44 16.40 -7.14 12.75
N LEU A 45 15.84 -6.29 13.60
CA LEU A 45 16.36 -6.03 14.93
C LEU A 45 15.93 -7.09 15.96
N GLU A 46 14.95 -7.92 15.60
CA GLU A 46 14.42 -8.99 16.44
C GLU A 46 14.77 -10.36 15.84
N PRO A 47 14.85 -11.43 16.65
CA PRO A 47 15.10 -12.77 16.17
C PRO A 47 14.02 -13.26 15.20
N PRO A 48 14.36 -14.08 14.19
CA PRO A 48 13.40 -14.64 13.26
C PRO A 48 12.33 -15.49 13.96
N LEU A 49 11.10 -15.45 13.42
CA LEU A 49 9.99 -16.27 13.90
C LEU A 49 9.76 -17.47 12.96
N PRO A 50 9.42 -18.65 13.50
CA PRO A 50 9.11 -19.82 12.69
C PRO A 50 7.94 -19.56 11.73
N ALA A 51 8.03 -20.11 10.50
CA ALA A 51 6.93 -20.15 9.55
C ALA A 51 7.03 -21.42 8.68
N ALA A 52 5.85 -21.84 8.14
CA ALA A 52 5.80 -22.97 7.22
C ALA A 52 6.41 -22.57 5.87
N ILE A 53 7.16 -23.48 5.25
CA ILE A 53 7.89 -23.19 4.00
C ILE A 53 6.94 -23.00 2.81
N ASP A 54 5.75 -23.59 2.88
CA ASP A 54 4.69 -23.54 1.88
C ASP A 54 3.68 -22.39 2.12
N ASP A 55 3.89 -21.53 3.12
CA ASP A 55 3.06 -20.36 3.35
C ASP A 55 3.24 -19.36 2.20
N PRO A 56 2.21 -19.14 1.36
CA PRO A 56 2.31 -18.31 0.16
C PRO A 56 2.52 -16.83 0.44
N GLN A 57 2.36 -16.40 1.70
CA GLN A 57 2.61 -15.02 2.09
C GLN A 57 4.10 -14.68 2.15
N PHE A 58 4.98 -15.68 2.20
CA PHE A 58 6.42 -15.49 2.35
C PHE A 58 7.20 -15.96 1.13
N LYS A 59 8.35 -15.33 0.91
CA LYS A 59 9.40 -15.74 -0.01
C LYS A 59 10.68 -15.94 0.79
N TRP A 60 11.48 -16.91 0.39
CA TRP A 60 12.65 -17.38 1.12
C TRP A 60 13.95 -16.91 0.48
N ALA A 61 15.04 -16.94 1.21
CA ALA A 61 16.35 -16.48 0.74
C ALA A 61 16.93 -17.33 -0.43
N ASP A 62 16.39 -18.51 -0.69
CA ASP A 62 16.69 -19.36 -1.84
C ASP A 62 15.77 -19.13 -3.05
N ASP A 63 14.77 -18.23 -2.94
CA ASP A 63 13.93 -17.81 -4.08
C ASP A 63 14.80 -17.09 -5.14
N PRO A 64 14.55 -17.29 -6.44
CA PRO A 64 15.27 -16.58 -7.51
C PRO A 64 15.28 -15.06 -7.37
N LEU A 65 14.24 -14.44 -6.78
CA LEU A 65 14.20 -13.00 -6.51
C LEU A 65 15.23 -12.56 -5.46
N ALA A 66 15.64 -13.45 -4.57
CA ALA A 66 16.60 -13.15 -3.50
C ALA A 66 18.07 -13.31 -3.92
N ARG A 67 18.36 -13.67 -5.17
CA ARG A 67 19.73 -14.03 -5.65
C ARG A 67 20.78 -12.98 -5.34
N GLU A 68 20.44 -11.71 -5.41
CA GLU A 68 21.33 -10.57 -5.18
C GLU A 68 21.19 -9.97 -3.78
N LEU A 69 20.42 -10.64 -2.90
CA LEU A 69 20.20 -10.24 -1.53
C LEU A 69 20.97 -11.13 -0.56
N ARG A 70 21.58 -10.52 0.45
CA ARG A 70 22.17 -11.25 1.56
C ARG A 70 21.27 -11.17 2.79
N PHE A 71 20.80 -12.31 3.27
CA PHE A 71 19.99 -12.39 4.49
C PHE A 71 20.87 -12.62 5.72
N ILE A 72 20.60 -11.87 6.78
CA ILE A 72 21.18 -12.06 8.12
C ILE A 72 20.02 -12.17 9.09
N ASP A 73 20.04 -13.13 9.99
CA ASP A 73 18.94 -13.45 10.90
C ASP A 73 18.56 -12.29 11.82
N ARG A 74 19.57 -11.63 12.39
CA ARG A 74 19.42 -10.49 13.30
C ARG A 74 20.67 -9.63 13.31
N VAL A 75 20.46 -8.32 13.46
CA VAL A 75 21.54 -7.36 13.68
C VAL A 75 21.18 -6.41 14.83
N ASP A 76 22.18 -5.88 15.49
CA ASP A 76 22.13 -4.70 16.33
C ASP A 76 23.03 -3.61 15.74
N VAL A 77 23.09 -2.45 16.38
CA VAL A 77 23.88 -1.29 15.91
C VAL A 77 25.36 -1.65 15.77
N GLY A 78 25.93 -2.37 16.75
CA GLY A 78 27.33 -2.81 16.69
C GLY A 78 27.59 -3.71 15.50
N ARG A 79 26.70 -4.69 15.25
CA ARG A 79 26.82 -5.58 14.11
C ARG A 79 26.69 -4.87 12.77
N ILE A 80 25.84 -3.84 12.69
CA ILE A 80 25.71 -2.98 11.49
C ILE A 80 27.02 -2.25 11.18
N SER A 81 27.66 -1.66 12.20
CA SER A 81 28.99 -1.03 12.07
C SER A 81 30.08 -2.03 11.67
N GLU A 82 30.12 -3.22 12.30
CA GLU A 82 31.06 -4.30 11.94
C GLU A 82 30.88 -4.76 10.48
N LEU A 83 29.65 -4.77 9.97
CA LEU A 83 29.36 -5.07 8.55
C LEU A 83 29.93 -3.99 7.62
N GLY A 84 30.28 -2.81 8.14
CA GLY A 84 30.71 -1.66 7.35
C GLY A 84 29.56 -1.16 6.46
N ALA A 85 28.39 -0.97 7.04
CA ALA A 85 27.24 -0.43 6.32
C ALA A 85 27.50 1.04 5.94
N ASP A 86 27.25 1.40 4.68
CA ASP A 86 27.24 2.80 4.24
C ASP A 86 25.89 3.45 4.52
N LEU A 87 24.80 2.66 4.41
CA LEU A 87 23.42 3.13 4.55
C LEU A 87 22.55 2.08 5.26
N VAL A 88 21.70 2.56 6.15
CA VAL A 88 20.64 1.77 6.82
C VAL A 88 19.29 2.38 6.48
N MET A 89 18.32 1.56 6.11
CA MET A 89 16.91 1.97 5.97
C MET A 89 16.06 1.25 7.00
N HIS A 90 15.19 2.00 7.70
CA HIS A 90 14.26 1.47 8.70
C HIS A 90 13.00 2.34 8.80
N SER A 91 11.91 1.80 9.33
CA SER A 91 10.71 2.59 9.62
C SER A 91 10.93 3.53 10.81
N VAL A 92 10.38 4.74 10.73
CA VAL A 92 10.44 5.71 11.82
C VAL A 92 9.70 5.23 13.07
N VAL A 93 8.71 4.35 12.91
CA VAL A 93 7.95 3.74 14.01
C VAL A 93 8.53 2.41 14.48
N GLY A 94 9.54 1.91 13.79
CA GLY A 94 10.19 0.64 14.09
C GLY A 94 10.86 0.63 15.45
N PRO A 95 11.12 -0.55 16.00
CA PRO A 95 11.87 -0.69 17.24
C PRO A 95 13.28 -0.12 17.06
N LEU A 96 13.79 0.53 18.08
CA LEU A 96 15.17 1.05 18.14
C LEU A 96 15.55 2.07 17.04
N SER A 97 14.59 2.67 16.32
CA SER A 97 14.87 3.69 15.28
C SER A 97 15.75 4.82 15.81
N GLU A 98 15.61 5.18 17.09
CA GLU A 98 16.42 6.22 17.73
C GLU A 98 17.89 5.80 17.89
N THR A 99 18.17 4.54 18.16
CA THR A 99 19.54 4.02 18.39
C THR A 99 20.34 3.90 17.09
N LEU A 100 19.67 3.90 15.94
CA LEU A 100 20.32 3.90 14.63
C LEU A 100 20.91 5.26 14.27
N LEU A 101 20.40 6.36 14.85
CA LEU A 101 20.81 7.71 14.51
C LEU A 101 22.12 8.11 15.20
N GLY A 102 23.01 8.79 14.48
CA GLY A 102 24.26 9.33 15.03
C GLY A 102 25.41 8.31 15.11
N ASN A 103 25.31 7.22 14.37
CA ASN A 103 26.39 6.23 14.19
C ASN A 103 27.28 6.57 12.99
N ASP A 104 28.22 5.69 12.66
CA ASP A 104 29.17 5.82 11.55
C ASP A 104 28.63 5.46 10.17
N PHE A 105 27.34 5.18 10.06
CA PHE A 105 26.60 4.91 8.83
C PHE A 105 25.46 5.94 8.65
N ARG A 106 25.03 6.14 7.42
CA ARG A 106 23.87 6.99 7.10
C ARG A 106 22.55 6.28 7.39
N VAL A 107 21.53 7.03 7.77
CA VAL A 107 20.20 6.49 8.09
C VAL A 107 19.13 7.18 7.25
N ILE A 108 18.37 6.37 6.51
CA ILE A 108 17.09 6.78 5.93
C ILE A 108 15.96 6.14 6.73
N LEU A 109 15.06 6.98 7.24
CA LEU A 109 13.82 6.51 7.84
C LEU A 109 12.67 6.54 6.84
N THR A 110 11.67 5.69 7.06
CA THR A 110 10.48 5.59 6.19
C THR A 110 9.20 5.69 6.99
N ASP A 111 8.15 6.23 6.39
CA ASP A 111 6.78 6.16 6.92
C ASP A 111 5.74 6.14 5.80
N ASP A 112 4.65 5.41 6.04
CA ASP A 112 3.48 5.35 5.16
C ASP A 112 2.38 6.33 5.59
N TRP A 113 2.45 6.85 6.81
CA TRP A 113 1.39 7.64 7.43
C TRP A 113 1.86 9.00 7.93
N SER A 114 1.13 10.04 7.56
CA SER A 114 1.23 11.32 8.28
C SER A 114 0.68 11.18 9.71
N PRO A 115 0.98 12.13 10.61
CA PRO A 115 0.40 12.16 11.95
C PRO A 115 -1.13 12.11 11.98
N GLU A 116 -1.77 12.79 11.01
CA GLU A 116 -3.23 12.82 10.88
C GLU A 116 -3.80 11.46 10.48
N VAL A 117 -3.21 10.82 9.46
CA VAL A 117 -3.60 9.46 9.05
C VAL A 117 -3.42 8.48 10.20
N ARG A 118 -2.34 8.59 10.94
CA ARG A 118 -2.08 7.75 12.12
C ARG A 118 -3.15 7.94 13.19
N LEU A 119 -3.60 9.18 13.40
CA LEU A 119 -4.70 9.49 14.31
C LEU A 119 -6.03 8.92 13.80
N GLU A 120 -6.36 9.11 12.51
CA GLU A 120 -7.57 8.58 11.87
C GLU A 120 -7.64 7.05 12.02
N VAL A 121 -6.57 6.33 11.66
CA VAL A 121 -6.47 4.87 11.80
C VAL A 121 -6.65 4.44 13.26
N GLY A 122 -5.98 5.13 14.20
CA GLY A 122 -6.13 4.85 15.62
C GLY A 122 -7.57 5.02 16.12
N LEU A 123 -8.29 6.02 15.64
CA LEU A 123 -9.68 6.28 16.03
C LEU A 123 -10.68 5.29 15.39
N VAL A 124 -10.38 4.76 14.21
CA VAL A 124 -11.21 3.73 13.55
C VAL A 124 -11.08 2.39 14.25
N THR A 125 -9.86 2.01 14.61
CA THR A 125 -9.58 0.70 15.24
C THR A 125 -10.00 0.62 16.71
N ASN A 126 -10.15 1.78 17.39
CA ASN A 126 -10.47 1.83 18.82
C ASN A 126 -11.81 2.52 19.05
N ARG A 127 -12.84 1.74 19.35
CA ARG A 127 -14.23 2.23 19.51
C ARG A 127 -14.55 2.74 20.92
N GLY A 128 -13.73 2.39 21.94
CA GLY A 128 -13.91 2.80 23.32
C GLY A 128 -13.64 4.29 23.52
N LEU A 129 -14.54 5.01 24.21
CA LEU A 129 -14.37 6.45 24.48
C LEU A 129 -13.06 6.76 25.19
N ALA A 130 -12.68 5.98 26.20
CA ALA A 130 -11.44 6.16 26.95
C ALA A 130 -10.19 6.00 26.06
N ASP A 131 -10.21 5.02 25.17
CA ASP A 131 -9.10 4.78 24.24
C ASP A 131 -9.00 5.88 23.19
N ARG A 132 -10.13 6.34 22.66
CA ARG A 132 -10.17 7.48 21.72
C ARG A 132 -9.63 8.78 22.36
N VAL A 133 -9.95 9.04 23.63
CA VAL A 133 -9.38 10.17 24.37
C VAL A 133 -7.88 9.99 24.55
N ARG A 134 -7.42 8.80 24.98
CA ARG A 134 -6.00 8.48 25.14
C ARG A 134 -5.21 8.65 23.84
N ILE A 135 -5.76 8.18 22.72
CA ILE A 135 -5.16 8.31 21.39
C ILE A 135 -5.01 9.78 21.01
N ARG A 136 -6.05 10.61 21.19
CA ARG A 136 -5.99 12.04 20.89
C ARG A 136 -4.98 12.78 21.77
N LEU A 137 -4.98 12.51 23.07
CA LEU A 137 -4.02 13.13 24.01
C LEU A 137 -2.57 12.71 23.72
N GLY A 138 -2.37 11.46 23.29
CA GLY A 138 -1.05 10.94 22.93
C GLY A 138 -0.55 11.37 21.54
N ALA A 139 -1.41 11.83 20.66
CA ALA A 139 -1.07 12.11 19.26
C ALA A 139 0.03 13.17 19.13
N ALA A 140 -0.10 14.32 19.79
CA ALA A 140 0.88 15.39 19.70
C ALA A 140 2.27 14.97 20.24
N ARG A 141 2.30 14.17 21.31
CA ARG A 141 3.58 13.65 21.86
C ARG A 141 4.23 12.66 20.90
N ARG A 142 3.41 11.78 20.30
CA ARG A 142 3.89 10.83 19.29
C ARG A 142 4.43 11.55 18.07
N THR A 143 3.70 12.53 17.54
CA THR A 143 4.12 13.36 16.40
C THR A 143 5.46 14.00 16.68
N ARG A 144 5.62 14.73 17.81
CA ARG A 144 6.90 15.37 18.17
C ARG A 144 8.06 14.38 18.24
N ARG A 145 7.81 13.16 18.75
CA ARG A 145 8.85 12.12 18.81
C ARG A 145 9.25 11.67 17.39
N LEU A 146 8.28 11.37 16.54
CA LEU A 146 8.54 10.90 15.16
C LEU A 146 9.21 12.00 14.32
N ASP A 147 8.74 13.25 14.45
CA ASP A 147 9.36 14.40 13.79
C ASP A 147 10.81 14.60 14.27
N GLY A 148 11.07 14.45 15.56
CA GLY A 148 12.43 14.51 16.11
C GLY A 148 13.36 13.41 15.58
N LEU A 149 12.84 12.22 15.30
CA LEU A 149 13.60 11.14 14.64
C LEU A 149 13.82 11.46 13.15
N ALA A 150 12.76 11.87 12.44
CA ALA A 150 12.81 12.24 11.05
C ALA A 150 13.79 13.40 10.77
N ALA A 151 13.80 14.44 11.63
CA ALA A 151 14.71 15.58 11.52
C ALA A 151 16.18 15.21 11.70
N ARG A 152 16.47 14.15 12.44
CA ARG A 152 17.84 13.67 12.70
C ARG A 152 18.33 12.65 11.69
N ALA A 153 17.45 12.08 10.89
CA ALA A 153 17.82 11.12 9.85
C ALA A 153 18.52 11.83 8.69
N ASP A 154 19.46 11.16 8.02
CA ASP A 154 20.17 11.68 6.84
C ASP A 154 19.25 11.82 5.62
N GLY A 155 18.11 11.09 5.62
CA GLY A 155 17.05 11.22 4.63
C GLY A 155 15.77 10.55 5.08
N PHE A 156 14.69 10.80 4.36
CA PHE A 156 13.37 10.26 4.65
C PHE A 156 12.66 9.79 3.38
N GLN A 157 12.00 8.64 3.40
CA GLN A 157 11.16 8.18 2.29
C GLN A 157 9.72 8.00 2.72
N CYS A 158 8.79 8.62 1.98
CA CYS A 158 7.36 8.64 2.29
C CYS A 158 6.54 7.93 1.23
N ASN A 159 5.62 7.07 1.68
CA ASN A 159 4.65 6.46 0.79
C ASN A 159 3.39 7.36 0.69
N GLY A 160 3.26 8.04 -0.46
CA GLY A 160 2.10 8.87 -0.79
C GLY A 160 2.17 10.31 -0.30
N HIS A 161 1.20 11.10 -0.80
CA HIS A 161 1.17 12.56 -0.63
C HIS A 161 1.12 12.99 0.83
N SER A 162 0.21 12.41 1.62
CA SER A 162 -0.04 12.87 3.00
C SER A 162 1.20 12.77 3.90
N ALA A 163 1.94 11.66 3.82
CA ALA A 163 3.19 11.50 4.56
C ALA A 163 4.28 12.43 4.02
N ALA A 164 4.40 12.56 2.69
CA ALA A 164 5.40 13.40 2.07
C ALA A 164 5.21 14.89 2.37
N GLU A 165 3.99 15.41 2.32
CA GLU A 165 3.67 16.80 2.68
C GLU A 165 4.08 17.13 4.13
N HIS A 166 3.84 16.21 5.07
CA HIS A 166 4.25 16.40 6.46
C HIS A 166 5.78 16.35 6.61
N TYR A 167 6.40 15.23 6.19
CA TYR A 167 7.81 15.00 6.48
C TYR A 167 8.76 15.88 5.64
N ALA A 168 8.35 16.41 4.48
CA ALA A 168 9.12 17.42 3.77
C ALA A 168 9.29 18.74 4.55
N THR A 169 8.42 19.03 5.52
CA THR A 169 8.59 20.18 6.44
C THR A 169 9.56 19.90 7.57
N VAL A 170 9.93 18.64 7.77
CA VAL A 170 10.75 18.16 8.89
C VAL A 170 12.15 17.74 8.45
N ASN A 171 12.28 17.14 7.27
CA ASN A 171 13.55 16.68 6.72
C ASN A 171 13.68 17.12 5.26
N GLU A 172 14.69 17.94 4.97
CA GLU A 172 14.93 18.50 3.62
C GLU A 172 15.26 17.43 2.57
N SER A 173 15.80 16.27 3.01
CA SER A 173 16.08 15.11 2.15
C SER A 173 14.90 14.11 2.16
N THR A 174 13.69 14.61 1.88
CA THR A 174 12.49 13.76 1.80
C THR A 174 12.20 13.38 0.36
N HIS A 175 11.99 12.08 0.12
CA HIS A 175 11.59 11.51 -1.18
C HIS A 175 10.22 10.84 -1.06
N MET A 176 9.27 11.26 -1.93
CA MET A 176 7.95 10.64 -2.03
C MET A 176 7.97 9.49 -3.05
N PHE A 177 7.29 8.41 -2.74
CA PHE A 177 7.03 7.31 -3.66
C PHE A 177 5.59 6.79 -3.50
N PHE A 178 5.14 5.99 -4.47
CA PHE A 178 3.88 5.25 -4.39
C PHE A 178 4.17 3.75 -4.36
N ASP A 179 3.76 3.08 -3.27
CA ASP A 179 3.98 1.65 -3.10
C ASP A 179 2.91 0.83 -3.83
N HIS A 180 3.25 0.33 -5.01
CA HIS A 180 2.41 -0.55 -5.83
C HIS A 180 3.29 -1.53 -6.63
N ARG A 181 2.67 -2.44 -7.41
CA ARG A 181 3.38 -3.49 -8.18
C ARG A 181 3.04 -3.49 -9.68
N MET A 182 2.54 -2.37 -10.21
CA MET A 182 2.19 -2.26 -11.63
C MET A 182 3.41 -1.89 -12.46
N HIS A 183 3.87 -2.83 -13.28
CA HIS A 183 4.95 -2.61 -14.25
C HIS A 183 4.46 -1.81 -15.45
N ALA A 184 5.40 -1.17 -16.17
CA ALA A 184 5.06 -0.39 -17.37
C ALA A 184 4.30 -1.23 -18.42
N ASP A 185 4.67 -2.50 -18.56
CA ASP A 185 4.03 -3.43 -19.48
C ASP A 185 2.60 -3.78 -19.06
N ASP A 186 2.34 -3.92 -17.75
CA ASP A 186 0.99 -4.15 -17.22
C ASP A 186 0.05 -2.98 -17.56
N VAL A 187 0.53 -1.74 -17.34
CA VAL A 187 -0.23 -0.52 -17.63
C VAL A 187 -0.49 -0.40 -19.14
N ARG A 188 0.50 -0.72 -19.98
CA ARG A 188 0.36 -0.72 -21.44
C ARG A 188 -0.67 -1.75 -21.90
N ALA A 189 -0.59 -2.97 -21.37
CA ALA A 189 -1.53 -4.05 -21.67
C ALA A 189 -2.97 -3.72 -21.24
N ALA A 190 -3.14 -3.03 -20.10
CA ALA A 190 -4.43 -2.59 -19.62
C ALA A 190 -5.08 -1.52 -20.53
N GLY A 191 -4.30 -0.75 -21.25
CA GLY A 191 -4.78 0.22 -22.24
C GLY A 191 -5.51 -0.40 -23.44
N GLN A 192 -5.34 -1.71 -23.66
CA GLN A 192 -5.98 -2.46 -24.75
C GLN A 192 -7.31 -3.12 -24.35
N ARG A 193 -7.76 -2.96 -23.09
CA ARG A 193 -9.00 -3.57 -22.64
C ARG A 193 -10.23 -2.93 -23.27
N SER A 194 -11.30 -3.71 -23.41
CA SER A 194 -12.63 -3.17 -23.69
C SER A 194 -13.25 -2.64 -22.40
N PHE A 195 -13.81 -1.44 -22.49
CA PHE A 195 -14.51 -0.82 -21.37
C PHE A 195 -15.99 -1.20 -21.36
N TRP A 196 -16.63 -1.06 -20.21
CA TRP A 196 -18.07 -1.27 -20.06
C TRP A 196 -18.86 -0.22 -20.86
N ASP A 197 -19.83 -0.69 -21.63
CA ASP A 197 -20.66 0.11 -22.56
C ASP A 197 -22.14 0.14 -22.18
N GLY A 198 -22.51 -0.42 -21.02
CA GLY A 198 -23.89 -0.46 -20.53
C GLY A 198 -24.72 -1.64 -21.05
N THR A 199 -24.18 -2.50 -21.91
CA THR A 199 -24.93 -3.63 -22.52
C THR A 199 -25.00 -4.89 -21.65
N ARG A 200 -24.31 -4.92 -20.53
CA ARG A 200 -24.26 -6.00 -19.54
C ARG A 200 -24.21 -5.44 -18.13
N PRO A 201 -24.42 -6.26 -17.07
CA PRO A 201 -24.22 -5.82 -15.69
C PRO A 201 -22.87 -5.13 -15.48
N LEU A 202 -22.84 -4.05 -14.67
CA LEU A 202 -21.61 -3.39 -14.28
C LEU A 202 -20.85 -4.26 -13.28
N ARG A 203 -19.64 -4.69 -13.58
CA ARG A 203 -18.83 -5.51 -12.71
C ARG A 203 -18.06 -4.63 -11.71
N ILE A 204 -18.56 -4.58 -10.50
CA ILE A 204 -17.95 -3.85 -9.39
C ILE A 204 -17.12 -4.82 -8.55
N ALA A 205 -15.95 -4.42 -8.11
CA ALA A 205 -15.18 -5.21 -7.16
C ALA A 205 -14.70 -4.36 -5.99
N TYR A 206 -14.52 -5.03 -4.85
CA TYR A 206 -13.70 -4.58 -3.74
C TYR A 206 -12.44 -5.47 -3.69
N SER A 207 -11.28 -4.87 -3.44
CA SER A 207 -10.05 -5.64 -3.23
C SER A 207 -9.26 -5.07 -2.05
N GLY A 208 -8.98 -5.92 -1.06
CA GLY A 208 -8.21 -5.56 0.12
C GLY A 208 -8.49 -6.42 1.33
N ARG A 209 -7.83 -6.11 2.45
CA ARG A 209 -8.10 -6.80 3.72
C ARG A 209 -9.52 -6.51 4.22
N LEU A 210 -10.25 -7.52 4.65
CA LEU A 210 -11.61 -7.37 5.17
C LEU A 210 -11.57 -6.96 6.65
N THR A 211 -11.26 -5.67 6.88
CA THR A 211 -11.09 -5.06 8.20
C THR A 211 -11.80 -3.71 8.29
N GLU A 212 -12.03 -3.22 9.51
CA GLU A 212 -12.66 -1.93 9.77
C GLU A 212 -11.92 -0.75 9.10
N ILE A 213 -10.59 -0.79 9.10
CA ILE A 213 -9.75 0.27 8.50
C ILE A 213 -10.06 0.46 7.00
N LYS A 214 -10.43 -0.63 6.34
CA LYS A 214 -10.74 -0.63 4.90
C LYS A 214 -12.20 -0.30 4.59
N GLY A 215 -13.02 -0.01 5.61
CA GLY A 215 -14.39 0.43 5.44
C GLY A 215 -15.34 -0.62 4.83
N VAL A 216 -15.00 -1.91 4.91
CA VAL A 216 -15.79 -2.99 4.27
C VAL A 216 -17.22 -3.09 4.79
N ASN A 217 -17.49 -2.59 6.00
CA ASN A 217 -18.83 -2.47 6.56
C ASN A 217 -19.74 -1.47 5.79
N LEU A 218 -19.19 -0.69 4.87
CA LEU A 218 -19.93 0.23 4.00
C LEU A 218 -20.32 -0.42 2.66
N ILE A 219 -19.84 -1.64 2.37
CA ILE A 219 -20.22 -2.38 1.16
C ILE A 219 -21.71 -2.76 1.19
N PRO A 220 -22.28 -3.39 2.26
CA PRO A 220 -23.70 -3.74 2.27
C PRO A 220 -24.65 -2.54 2.10
N PRO A 221 -24.49 -1.42 2.83
CA PRO A 221 -25.35 -0.25 2.60
C PRO A 221 -25.18 0.36 1.20
N PHE A 222 -23.95 0.37 0.63
CA PHE A 222 -23.75 0.80 -0.76
C PHE A 222 -24.54 -0.06 -1.75
N MET A 223 -24.50 -1.39 -1.61
CA MET A 223 -25.27 -2.30 -2.46
C MET A 223 -26.78 -2.07 -2.31
N THR A 224 -27.26 -1.81 -1.08
CA THR A 224 -28.66 -1.46 -0.85
C THR A 224 -29.10 -0.21 -1.64
N GLU A 225 -28.23 0.80 -1.75
CA GLU A 225 -28.54 1.98 -2.56
C GLU A 225 -28.50 1.68 -4.08
N LEU A 226 -27.60 0.81 -4.54
CA LEU A 226 -27.59 0.35 -5.94
C LEU A 226 -28.90 -0.41 -6.29
N ASP A 227 -29.37 -1.28 -5.39
CA ASP A 227 -30.62 -2.02 -5.56
C ASP A 227 -31.83 -1.06 -5.60
N ARG A 228 -31.87 -0.05 -4.73
CA ARG A 228 -32.90 0.99 -4.74
C ARG A 228 -32.94 1.81 -6.03
N ALA A 229 -31.76 2.02 -6.62
CA ALA A 229 -31.61 2.71 -7.90
C ALA A 229 -31.87 1.80 -9.13
N ASN A 230 -32.19 0.50 -8.91
CA ASN A 230 -32.37 -0.53 -9.93
C ASN A 230 -31.17 -0.63 -10.89
N ILE A 231 -29.96 -0.54 -10.35
CA ILE A 231 -28.73 -0.73 -11.12
C ILE A 231 -28.51 -2.23 -11.34
N ASP A 232 -28.22 -2.60 -12.58
CA ASP A 232 -27.82 -3.97 -12.93
C ASP A 232 -26.29 -4.12 -12.74
N TYR A 233 -25.87 -4.89 -11.73
CA TYR A 233 -24.48 -5.06 -11.37
C TYR A 233 -24.14 -6.46 -10.85
N ASP A 234 -22.88 -6.86 -11.06
CA ASP A 234 -22.22 -7.98 -10.38
C ASP A 234 -21.23 -7.44 -9.35
N PHE A 235 -21.15 -8.04 -8.17
CA PHE A 235 -20.20 -7.60 -7.14
C PHE A 235 -19.28 -8.73 -6.70
N THR A 236 -17.95 -8.47 -6.73
CA THR A 236 -16.93 -9.42 -6.29
C THR A 236 -16.11 -8.83 -5.16
N ILE A 237 -15.96 -9.58 -4.07
CA ILE A 237 -15.13 -9.24 -2.91
C ILE A 237 -13.85 -10.08 -2.94
N VAL A 238 -12.70 -9.42 -3.11
CA VAL A 238 -11.37 -10.03 -3.14
C VAL A 238 -10.62 -9.70 -1.87
N GLY A 239 -10.13 -10.71 -1.18
CA GLY A 239 -9.35 -10.59 0.06
C GLY A 239 -9.92 -11.44 1.19
N ALA A 240 -9.28 -11.34 2.35
CA ALA A 240 -9.65 -12.02 3.58
C ALA A 240 -9.49 -11.10 4.79
N GLY A 241 -10.14 -11.43 5.91
CA GLY A 241 -10.00 -10.67 7.15
C GLY A 241 -11.05 -11.02 8.20
N ASN A 242 -10.93 -10.37 9.35
CA ASN A 242 -11.78 -10.65 10.52
C ASN A 242 -13.27 -10.32 10.31
N LEU A 243 -13.60 -9.46 9.35
CA LEU A 243 -14.98 -9.08 9.03
C LEU A 243 -15.63 -9.95 7.93
N GLU A 244 -14.94 -10.94 7.38
CA GLU A 244 -15.48 -11.76 6.28
C GLU A 244 -16.78 -12.44 6.64
N GLN A 245 -16.86 -13.11 7.80
CA GLN A 245 -18.06 -13.82 8.21
C GLN A 245 -19.25 -12.89 8.47
N GLN A 246 -18.99 -11.68 8.96
CA GLN A 246 -20.03 -10.67 9.13
C GLN A 246 -20.52 -10.20 7.76
N LEU A 247 -19.61 -9.86 6.87
CA LEU A 247 -19.92 -9.35 5.54
C LEU A 247 -20.75 -10.35 4.72
N ARG A 248 -20.40 -11.66 4.78
CA ARG A 248 -21.17 -12.73 4.13
C ARG A 248 -22.65 -12.84 4.60
N ARG A 249 -22.96 -12.38 5.81
CA ARG A 249 -24.34 -12.36 6.34
C ARG A 249 -25.12 -11.12 5.96
N GLU A 250 -24.41 -10.04 5.62
CA GLU A 250 -24.99 -8.71 5.39
C GLU A 250 -25.18 -8.40 3.90
N VAL A 251 -24.45 -9.09 3.00
CA VAL A 251 -24.57 -8.90 1.55
C VAL A 251 -25.53 -9.91 0.92
N PRO A 252 -26.12 -9.60 -0.25
CA PRO A 252 -26.92 -10.56 -1.03
C PRO A 252 -26.16 -11.84 -1.36
N SER A 253 -26.90 -12.97 -1.50
CA SER A 253 -26.31 -14.29 -1.70
C SER A 253 -25.60 -14.49 -3.05
N ASN A 254 -25.84 -13.62 -4.02
CA ASN A 254 -25.20 -13.61 -5.35
C ASN A 254 -23.84 -12.89 -5.36
N VAL A 255 -23.42 -12.24 -4.25
CA VAL A 255 -22.11 -11.63 -4.14
C VAL A 255 -21.02 -12.69 -4.13
N GLN A 256 -20.02 -12.52 -4.99
CA GLN A 256 -18.89 -13.45 -5.09
C GLN A 256 -17.80 -13.08 -4.08
N PHE A 257 -17.37 -14.06 -3.27
CA PHE A 257 -16.19 -13.94 -2.40
C PHE A 257 -15.06 -14.77 -3.00
N ALA A 258 -14.11 -14.10 -3.61
CA ALA A 258 -13.01 -14.75 -4.31
C ALA A 258 -11.83 -15.13 -3.38
N GLY A 259 -11.88 -14.69 -2.10
CA GLY A 259 -10.78 -14.91 -1.16
C GLY A 259 -9.51 -14.15 -1.55
N TYR A 260 -8.37 -14.61 -1.04
CA TYR A 260 -7.07 -14.07 -1.42
C TYR A 260 -6.72 -14.44 -2.87
N MET A 261 -6.29 -13.46 -3.64
CA MET A 261 -5.74 -13.66 -4.98
C MET A 261 -4.25 -13.30 -5.00
N ASP A 262 -3.41 -14.20 -5.53
CA ASP A 262 -2.03 -13.84 -5.81
C ASP A 262 -1.98 -12.74 -6.86
N PHE A 263 -1.17 -11.72 -6.60
CA PHE A 263 -1.14 -10.51 -7.43
C PHE A 263 -0.69 -10.78 -8.86
N GLU A 264 0.40 -11.54 -9.03
CA GLU A 264 0.98 -11.81 -10.35
C GLU A 264 0.20 -12.87 -11.11
N GLN A 265 -0.22 -13.94 -10.43
CA GLN A 265 -0.83 -15.10 -11.07
C GLN A 265 -2.30 -14.92 -11.39
N SER A 266 -3.04 -14.15 -10.59
CA SER A 266 -4.50 -14.06 -10.73
C SER A 266 -5.07 -12.64 -10.65
N TRP A 267 -4.62 -11.80 -9.70
CA TRP A 267 -5.26 -10.52 -9.43
C TRP A 267 -5.16 -9.54 -10.62
N LYS A 268 -4.01 -9.41 -11.24
CA LYS A 268 -3.81 -8.51 -12.40
C LYS A 268 -4.74 -8.88 -13.56
N SER A 269 -4.85 -10.19 -13.85
CA SER A 269 -5.74 -10.68 -14.90
C SER A 269 -7.21 -10.43 -14.54
N PHE A 270 -7.61 -10.75 -13.30
CA PHE A 270 -8.96 -10.51 -12.79
C PHE A 270 -9.33 -9.02 -12.90
N ALA A 271 -8.52 -8.12 -12.36
CA ALA A 271 -8.79 -6.68 -12.41
C ALA A 271 -8.95 -6.18 -13.86
N ARG A 272 -8.05 -6.59 -14.75
CA ARG A 272 -8.07 -6.16 -16.16
C ARG A 272 -9.24 -6.70 -16.96
N THR A 273 -9.73 -7.92 -16.69
CA THR A 273 -10.70 -8.61 -17.55
C THR A 273 -12.08 -8.77 -16.95
N GLN A 274 -12.21 -8.70 -15.62
CA GLN A 274 -13.46 -9.00 -14.92
C GLN A 274 -13.97 -7.86 -14.02
N VAL A 275 -13.29 -6.70 -13.97
CA VAL A 275 -13.69 -5.56 -13.15
C VAL A 275 -13.83 -4.32 -14.02
N ASP A 276 -14.93 -3.61 -13.88
CA ASP A 276 -15.18 -2.34 -14.57
C ASP A 276 -15.00 -1.14 -13.64
N LEU A 277 -15.34 -1.31 -12.35
CA LEU A 277 -15.24 -0.29 -11.31
C LEU A 277 -14.70 -0.90 -10.01
N MET A 278 -13.72 -0.27 -9.39
CA MET A 278 -13.21 -0.70 -8.08
C MET A 278 -13.80 0.19 -6.99
N PHE A 279 -14.63 -0.37 -6.12
CA PHE A 279 -15.17 0.34 -4.95
C PHE A 279 -14.26 0.14 -3.74
N LEU A 280 -13.61 1.21 -3.30
CA LEU A 280 -12.65 1.21 -2.18
C LEU A 280 -13.14 2.16 -1.07
N PRO A 281 -14.00 1.69 -0.17
CA PRO A 281 -14.67 2.52 0.83
C PRO A 281 -13.77 2.88 2.03
N HIS A 282 -12.50 3.22 1.79
CA HIS A 282 -11.57 3.58 2.85
C HIS A 282 -11.96 4.92 3.48
N ILE A 283 -12.30 4.89 4.78
CA ILE A 283 -12.73 6.07 5.56
C ILE A 283 -11.57 6.85 6.17
N GLN A 284 -10.35 6.42 5.94
CA GLN A 284 -9.12 7.02 6.44
C GLN A 284 -8.05 7.03 5.34
N GLY A 285 -6.99 7.81 5.52
CA GLY A 285 -6.02 8.14 4.48
C GLY A 285 -4.80 7.23 4.42
N ASP A 286 -4.88 5.91 4.73
CA ASP A 286 -3.71 5.04 4.55
C ASP A 286 -3.35 4.87 3.06
N SER A 287 -2.06 4.70 2.79
CA SER A 287 -1.51 4.59 1.43
C SER A 287 -1.76 3.19 0.86
N ALA A 288 -3.00 2.93 0.40
CA ALA A 288 -3.36 1.64 -0.16
C ALA A 288 -2.86 1.47 -1.60
N SER A 289 -1.99 0.48 -1.85
CA SER A 289 -1.52 0.14 -3.20
C SER A 289 -2.65 -0.18 -4.18
N THR A 290 -3.79 -0.66 -3.68
CA THR A 290 -4.94 -1.03 -4.52
C THR A 290 -5.49 0.14 -5.34
N TYR A 291 -5.35 1.40 -4.92
CA TYR A 291 -5.70 2.56 -5.73
C TYR A 291 -4.89 2.59 -7.03
N PHE A 292 -3.58 2.45 -6.93
CA PHE A 292 -2.65 2.47 -8.05
C PHE A 292 -2.79 1.22 -8.91
N GLU A 293 -2.89 0.05 -8.25
CA GLU A 293 -3.02 -1.24 -8.92
C GLU A 293 -4.32 -1.30 -9.74
N SER A 294 -5.43 -0.75 -9.24
CA SER A 294 -6.68 -0.63 -9.98
C SER A 294 -6.52 0.28 -11.20
N MET A 295 -6.05 1.50 -11.01
CA MET A 295 -5.85 2.45 -12.11
C MET A 295 -4.87 1.93 -13.16
N GLY A 296 -3.78 1.27 -12.74
CA GLY A 296 -2.83 0.62 -13.65
C GLY A 296 -3.40 -0.57 -14.42
N SER A 297 -4.49 -1.16 -13.91
CA SER A 297 -5.27 -2.21 -14.61
C SER A 297 -6.37 -1.64 -15.53
N GLY A 298 -6.46 -0.30 -15.66
CA GLY A 298 -7.52 0.37 -16.41
C GLY A 298 -8.89 0.31 -15.73
N VAL A 299 -8.91 0.20 -14.39
CA VAL A 299 -10.12 0.17 -13.58
C VAL A 299 -10.17 1.45 -12.75
N PRO A 300 -11.13 2.36 -13.03
CA PRO A 300 -11.29 3.56 -12.22
C PRO A 300 -11.74 3.21 -10.81
N VAL A 301 -11.42 4.08 -9.85
CA VAL A 301 -11.73 3.90 -8.45
C VAL A 301 -12.92 4.75 -8.05
N LEU A 302 -13.88 4.17 -7.34
CA LEU A 302 -14.89 4.89 -6.57
C LEU A 302 -14.59 4.72 -5.08
N GLY A 303 -14.50 5.81 -4.35
CA GLY A 303 -14.23 5.76 -2.92
C GLY A 303 -14.63 7.03 -2.20
N PHE A 304 -14.20 7.17 -0.97
CA PHE A 304 -14.49 8.34 -0.14
C PHE A 304 -13.31 9.31 -0.12
N GLN A 305 -13.63 10.59 0.03
CA GLN A 305 -12.63 11.63 0.25
C GLN A 305 -11.82 11.31 1.50
N ASN A 306 -10.53 11.17 1.30
CA ASN A 306 -9.56 10.95 2.36
C ASN A 306 -8.19 11.52 1.94
N ARG A 307 -7.21 11.48 2.84
CA ARG A 307 -5.88 12.06 2.63
C ARG A 307 -5.01 11.34 1.59
N THR A 308 -5.48 10.22 1.04
CA THR A 308 -4.80 9.52 -0.06
C THR A 308 -5.58 9.64 -1.37
N LEU A 309 -6.87 9.31 -1.40
CA LEU A 309 -7.64 9.30 -2.65
C LEU A 309 -7.83 10.70 -3.21
N SER A 310 -8.18 11.70 -2.38
CA SER A 310 -8.44 13.06 -2.87
C SER A 310 -7.22 13.71 -3.54
N PRO A 311 -6.01 13.71 -2.95
CA PRO A 311 -4.82 14.21 -3.62
C PRO A 311 -4.45 13.40 -4.87
N LEU A 312 -4.66 12.08 -4.85
CA LEU A 312 -4.39 11.21 -5.98
C LEU A 312 -5.25 11.55 -7.20
N LEU A 313 -6.55 11.78 -6.99
CA LEU A 313 -7.46 12.21 -8.07
C LEU A 313 -7.13 13.63 -8.55
N ALA A 314 -6.77 14.54 -7.66
CA ALA A 314 -6.34 15.89 -8.01
C ALA A 314 -5.05 15.87 -8.86
N ALA A 315 -4.11 14.96 -8.58
CA ALA A 315 -2.88 14.77 -9.33
C ALA A 315 -3.08 14.09 -10.70
N GLY A 316 -4.29 13.73 -11.07
CA GLY A 316 -4.60 13.13 -12.38
C GLY A 316 -5.04 11.67 -12.32
N GLY A 317 -5.18 11.06 -11.16
CA GLY A 317 -5.72 9.72 -11.00
C GLY A 317 -7.15 9.59 -11.54
N GLY A 318 -7.52 8.36 -11.91
CA GLY A 318 -8.81 8.05 -12.53
C GLY A 318 -9.84 7.51 -11.54
N GLY A 319 -10.98 8.18 -11.43
CA GLY A 319 -12.08 7.75 -10.56
C GLY A 319 -12.87 8.88 -9.94
N TRP A 320 -13.59 8.56 -8.87
CA TRP A 320 -14.46 9.49 -8.14
C TRP A 320 -14.26 9.34 -6.63
N ALA A 321 -14.35 10.46 -5.93
CA ALA A 321 -14.40 10.52 -4.48
C ALA A 321 -15.61 11.31 -4.04
N VAL A 322 -16.44 10.72 -3.16
CA VAL A 322 -17.59 11.36 -2.52
C VAL A 322 -17.28 11.65 -1.05
N ASP A 323 -18.14 12.34 -0.36
CA ASP A 323 -17.94 12.65 1.06
C ASP A 323 -17.77 11.38 1.89
N ASN A 324 -16.94 11.47 2.92
CA ASN A 324 -16.50 10.31 3.69
C ASN A 324 -17.69 9.57 4.33
N GLY A 325 -17.90 8.33 3.91
CA GLY A 325 -18.97 7.45 4.39
C GLY A 325 -20.32 7.66 3.70
N ASP A 326 -20.43 8.57 2.75
CA ASP A 326 -21.67 8.81 2.00
C ASP A 326 -21.87 7.77 0.89
N VAL A 327 -22.49 6.64 1.28
CA VAL A 327 -22.80 5.55 0.34
C VAL A 327 -23.90 5.91 -0.65
N VAL A 328 -24.78 6.88 -0.31
CA VAL A 328 -25.82 7.36 -1.22
C VAL A 328 -25.18 8.11 -2.38
N ALA A 329 -24.31 9.08 -2.09
CA ALA A 329 -23.56 9.80 -3.12
C ALA A 329 -22.67 8.85 -3.96
N ALA A 330 -22.10 7.78 -3.35
CA ALA A 330 -21.36 6.77 -4.10
C ALA A 330 -22.28 6.01 -5.07
N ALA A 331 -23.48 5.61 -4.67
CA ALA A 331 -24.45 4.96 -5.55
C ALA A 331 -24.96 5.90 -6.65
N GLU A 332 -25.11 7.19 -6.39
CA GLU A 332 -25.42 8.20 -7.40
C GLU A 332 -24.34 8.33 -8.48
N VAL A 333 -23.05 8.15 -8.13
CA VAL A 333 -21.98 8.06 -9.14
C VAL A 333 -22.26 6.89 -10.08
N VAL A 334 -22.59 5.71 -9.55
CA VAL A 334 -22.87 4.52 -10.37
C VAL A 334 -24.12 4.74 -11.22
N THR A 335 -25.15 5.39 -10.67
CA THR A 335 -26.37 5.76 -11.42
C THR A 335 -26.05 6.65 -12.63
N ARG A 336 -25.15 7.62 -12.46
CA ARG A 336 -24.69 8.47 -13.58
C ARG A 336 -23.91 7.67 -14.61
N LEU A 337 -23.09 6.71 -14.18
CA LEU A 337 -22.37 5.80 -15.09
C LEU A 337 -23.33 4.91 -15.88
N ALA A 338 -24.40 4.42 -15.26
CA ALA A 338 -25.44 3.65 -15.97
C ALA A 338 -26.16 4.49 -17.05
N ALA A 339 -26.33 5.79 -16.80
CA ALA A 339 -26.90 6.70 -17.78
C ALA A 339 -25.92 7.13 -18.88
N ASP A 340 -24.62 7.18 -18.56
CA ASP A 340 -23.55 7.56 -19.51
C ASP A 340 -22.29 6.70 -19.26
N PRO A 341 -22.21 5.50 -19.83
CA PRO A 341 -21.06 4.59 -19.67
C PRO A 341 -19.72 5.15 -20.16
N THR A 342 -19.75 6.15 -21.06
CA THR A 342 -18.50 6.73 -21.59
C THR A 342 -17.65 7.40 -20.52
N GLN A 343 -18.25 7.87 -19.45
CA GLN A 343 -17.53 8.46 -18.31
C GLN A 343 -16.61 7.47 -17.61
N LEU A 344 -16.97 6.18 -17.61
CA LEU A 344 -16.12 5.14 -17.04
C LEU A 344 -14.83 4.98 -17.84
N GLU A 345 -14.93 4.92 -19.18
CA GLU A 345 -13.75 4.86 -20.05
C GLU A 345 -12.86 6.11 -19.89
N VAL A 346 -13.46 7.31 -19.82
CA VAL A 346 -12.71 8.56 -19.61
C VAL A 346 -11.87 8.49 -18.33
N GLN A 347 -12.46 8.05 -17.22
CA GLN A 347 -11.73 7.93 -15.97
C GLN A 347 -10.71 6.78 -15.96
N ALA A 348 -11.01 5.67 -16.60
CA ALA A 348 -10.08 4.56 -16.77
C ALA A 348 -8.82 5.01 -17.54
N ARG A 349 -8.99 5.71 -18.67
CA ARG A 349 -7.87 6.25 -19.45
C ARG A 349 -7.08 7.31 -18.71
N ARG A 350 -7.75 8.15 -17.92
CA ARG A 350 -7.09 9.10 -17.04
C ARG A 350 -6.18 8.40 -16.01
N GLY A 351 -6.69 7.35 -15.36
CA GLY A 351 -5.92 6.53 -14.43
C GLY A 351 -4.72 5.84 -15.08
N LEU A 352 -4.89 5.30 -16.28
CA LEU A 352 -3.79 4.71 -17.05
C LEU A 352 -2.72 5.74 -17.40
N THR A 353 -3.11 6.94 -17.85
CA THR A 353 -2.17 8.04 -18.15
C THR A 353 -1.39 8.45 -16.91
N PHE A 354 -2.06 8.57 -15.76
CA PHE A 354 -1.40 8.84 -14.48
C PHE A 354 -0.37 7.74 -14.16
N MET A 355 -0.74 6.47 -14.27
CA MET A 355 0.13 5.34 -13.93
C MET A 355 1.31 5.16 -14.89
N GLN A 356 1.23 5.64 -16.14
CA GLN A 356 2.38 5.70 -17.04
C GLN A 356 3.51 6.59 -16.51
N GLY A 357 3.18 7.61 -15.71
CA GLY A 357 4.17 8.46 -15.04
C GLY A 357 4.85 7.82 -13.83
N PHE A 358 4.28 6.74 -13.31
CA PHE A 358 4.74 6.08 -12.08
C PHE A 358 4.80 4.55 -12.23
N PRO A 359 5.48 3.99 -13.24
CA PRO A 359 5.64 2.55 -13.34
C PRO A 359 6.50 2.03 -12.17
N PHE A 360 6.27 0.78 -11.77
CA PHE A 360 6.97 0.14 -10.64
C PHE A 360 8.48 0.31 -10.72
N GLU A 361 9.07 0.11 -11.89
CA GLU A 361 10.50 0.28 -12.14
C GLU A 361 10.96 1.71 -11.88
N GLY A 362 10.20 2.69 -12.38
CA GLY A 362 10.51 4.13 -12.22
C GLY A 362 10.41 4.60 -10.77
N VAL A 363 9.48 4.02 -10.01
CA VAL A 363 9.38 4.28 -8.55
C VAL A 363 10.67 3.85 -7.86
N PHE A 364 11.18 2.64 -8.16
CA PHE A 364 12.44 2.16 -7.57
C PHE A 364 13.66 2.89 -8.09
N ASP A 365 13.68 3.36 -9.33
CA ASP A 365 14.74 4.24 -9.85
C ASP A 365 14.86 5.53 -9.01
N GLY A 366 13.73 6.16 -8.68
CA GLY A 366 13.68 7.33 -7.81
C GLY A 366 14.14 7.04 -6.39
N ARG A 367 13.60 5.98 -5.80
CA ARG A 367 13.95 5.55 -4.44
C ARG A 367 15.44 5.26 -4.30
N VAL A 368 16.01 4.44 -5.19
CA VAL A 368 17.44 4.08 -5.12
C VAL A 368 18.34 5.26 -5.40
N ARG A 369 17.99 6.16 -6.34
CA ARG A 369 18.74 7.41 -6.54
C ARG A 369 18.83 8.21 -5.24
N HIS A 370 17.73 8.40 -4.54
CA HIS A 370 17.73 9.07 -3.24
C HIS A 370 18.60 8.36 -2.20
N LEU A 371 18.55 7.00 -2.12
CA LEU A 371 19.43 6.23 -1.22
C LEU A 371 20.90 6.47 -1.53
N VAL A 372 21.29 6.44 -2.82
CA VAL A 372 22.68 6.65 -3.27
C VAL A 372 23.15 8.06 -2.96
N ASP A 373 22.30 9.06 -3.19
CA ASP A 373 22.61 10.46 -2.90
C ASP A 373 22.86 10.68 -1.41
N VAL A 374 22.05 10.06 -0.53
CA VAL A 374 22.25 10.14 0.93
C VAL A 374 23.52 9.39 1.35
N ALA A 375 23.77 8.19 0.83
CA ALA A 375 24.94 7.38 1.19
C ALA A 375 26.27 8.00 0.80
N ARG A 376 26.27 8.94 -0.16
CA ARG A 376 27.49 9.64 -0.65
C ARG A 376 27.81 10.96 0.07
N ARG A 377 26.94 11.44 0.90
CA ARG A 377 27.15 12.63 1.77
C ARG A 377 28.05 12.30 2.95
#